data_17e2fa424196e87afb841faef436ffb6
#
_entry.id   17e2fa424196e87afb841faef436ffb6
#
_cell.length_a   1.000
_cell.length_b   1.000
_cell.length_c   1.000
_cell.angle_alpha   90.00
_cell.angle_beta   90.00
_cell.angle_gamma   90.00
#
_symmetry.space_group_name_H-M   'P 1'
#
loop_
_entity.id
_entity.type
_entity.pdbx_description
1 polymer ?
#
loop_
_entity_poly.entity_id
_entity_poly.type
_entity_poly.pdbx_seq_one_letter_code
_entity_poly.pdbx_strand_id
1 'polypeptide(L)'
;PINVGMKYSKDQLVKFAQSPLNTPSFTGYSIKKQAYSDPEFLPVLGSSEMEHVDSFHPSAYFKKYNSGFTPFLVGQPGTTTLTHFFYMNSVANELKNRKVVFVISPQWFSKQGIVESELKNFVSKGEIYGWLKEADPKANTTTQLAKHLLRFRSLKSEETIYNSLERLADKKPLTTLQKMTVATNLQFWRKEDLLFSSVSQFTAQPLGLTP
;
A
#
# COMPACT_ATOMS: atom_id res chain seq x y z
N PRO A 1 3.71 -17.51 -18.41
CA PRO A 1 3.63 -16.70 -17.20
C PRO A 1 3.59 -17.65 -16.02
N ILE A 2 4.76 -17.80 -15.35
CA ILE A 2 4.89 -18.62 -14.15
C ILE A 2 4.23 -17.81 -13.04
N ASN A 3 2.99 -18.11 -12.75
CA ASN A 3 2.27 -17.59 -11.60
C ASN A 3 2.69 -18.43 -10.38
N VAL A 4 3.94 -18.29 -9.95
CA VAL A 4 4.41 -18.87 -8.69
C VAL A 4 3.94 -17.92 -7.59
N GLY A 5 2.63 -17.95 -7.33
CA GLY A 5 2.07 -17.32 -6.15
C GLY A 5 2.54 -18.10 -4.94
N MET A 6 3.39 -17.51 -4.10
CA MET A 6 3.65 -18.06 -2.78
C MET A 6 2.33 -18.16 -2.04
N LYS A 7 2.02 -19.35 -1.53
CA LYS A 7 0.87 -19.56 -0.64
C LYS A 7 1.36 -19.42 0.80
N TYR A 8 0.78 -18.47 1.50
CA TYR A 8 0.98 -18.30 2.94
C TYR A 8 -0.05 -19.12 3.71
N SER A 9 0.35 -19.76 4.79
CA SER A 9 -0.58 -20.39 5.72
C SER A 9 -1.40 -19.31 6.44
N LYS A 10 -2.55 -19.70 7.01
CA LYS A 10 -3.39 -18.78 7.78
C LYS A 10 -2.61 -18.17 8.95
N ASP A 11 -1.82 -18.97 9.65
CA ASP A 11 -0.99 -18.49 10.77
C ASP A 11 0.06 -17.46 10.32
N GLN A 12 0.65 -17.65 9.14
CA GLN A 12 1.57 -16.66 8.57
C GLN A 12 0.83 -15.37 8.23
N LEU A 13 -0.36 -15.44 7.63
CA LEU A 13 -1.17 -14.26 7.33
C LEU A 13 -1.58 -13.51 8.60
N VAL A 14 -1.94 -14.22 9.68
CA VAL A 14 -2.26 -13.62 10.97
C VAL A 14 -1.05 -12.90 11.57
N LYS A 15 0.14 -13.51 11.51
CA LYS A 15 1.38 -12.84 11.96
C LYS A 15 1.65 -11.56 11.17
N PHE A 16 1.51 -11.60 9.85
CA PHE A 16 1.67 -10.41 9.01
C PHE A 16 0.58 -9.35 9.26
N ALA A 17 -0.65 -9.78 9.53
CA ALA A 17 -1.76 -8.87 9.84
C ALA A 17 -1.50 -8.00 11.08
N GLN A 18 -0.67 -8.48 12.00
CA GLN A 18 -0.30 -7.78 13.24
C GLN A 18 1.01 -6.99 13.14
N SER A 19 1.70 -7.04 12.01
CA SER A 19 2.96 -6.35 11.78
C SER A 19 2.79 -5.20 10.81
N PRO A 20 3.32 -4.00 11.09
CA PRO A 20 3.31 -2.90 10.14
C PRO A 20 4.20 -3.24 8.93
N LEU A 21 3.60 -3.47 7.77
CA LEU A 21 4.27 -3.94 6.54
C LEU A 21 4.45 -2.83 5.50
N ASN A 22 4.84 -1.63 5.89
CA ASN A 22 5.01 -0.54 4.94
C ASN A 22 6.43 0.02 4.96
N THR A 23 7.30 -0.57 4.16
CA THR A 23 8.55 0.09 3.77
C THR A 23 8.52 0.35 2.25
N PRO A 24 9.23 1.36 1.73
CA PRO A 24 9.29 1.64 0.28
C PRO A 24 9.80 0.46 -0.55
N SER A 25 10.59 -0.42 0.06
CA SER A 25 11.15 -1.61 -0.58
C SER A 25 10.22 -2.82 -0.52
N PHE A 26 9.30 -2.84 0.45
CA PHE A 26 8.42 -3.98 0.70
C PHE A 26 7.02 -3.52 1.06
N THR A 27 6.08 -3.72 0.16
CA THR A 27 4.67 -3.36 0.36
C THR A 27 3.83 -4.53 0.86
N GLY A 28 4.35 -5.74 0.84
CA GLY A 28 3.62 -6.95 1.18
C GLY A 28 2.45 -7.22 0.22
N TYR A 29 2.57 -6.83 -1.04
CA TYR A 29 1.50 -6.96 -2.03
C TYR A 29 0.92 -8.38 -2.11
N SER A 30 1.78 -9.39 -2.21
CA SER A 30 1.35 -10.80 -2.30
C SER A 30 0.63 -11.29 -1.04
N ILE A 31 1.11 -10.85 0.13
CA ILE A 31 0.51 -11.19 1.43
C ILE A 31 -0.87 -10.55 1.55
N LYS A 32 -0.95 -9.23 1.28
CA LYS A 32 -2.19 -8.46 1.31
C LYS A 32 -3.23 -9.02 0.35
N LYS A 33 -2.81 -9.33 -0.87
CA LYS A 33 -3.67 -9.94 -1.87
C LYS A 33 -4.28 -11.25 -1.39
N GLN A 34 -3.47 -12.13 -0.80
CA GLN A 34 -3.96 -13.39 -0.27
C GLN A 34 -4.85 -13.18 0.96
N ALA A 35 -4.45 -12.34 1.91
CA ALA A 35 -5.24 -12.07 3.10
C ALA A 35 -6.61 -11.47 2.74
N TYR A 36 -6.66 -10.53 1.80
CA TYR A 36 -7.93 -9.89 1.42
C TYR A 36 -8.82 -10.75 0.51
N SER A 37 -8.32 -11.87 0.02
CA SER A 37 -9.17 -12.89 -0.60
C SER A 37 -9.98 -13.67 0.44
N ASP A 38 -9.59 -13.66 1.71
CA ASP A 38 -10.30 -14.29 2.82
C ASP A 38 -11.15 -13.22 3.56
N PRO A 39 -12.49 -13.39 3.66
CA PRO A 39 -13.38 -12.43 4.31
C PRO A 39 -13.13 -12.26 5.81
N GLU A 40 -12.42 -13.15 6.45
CA GLU A 40 -12.06 -13.04 7.86
C GLU A 40 -11.05 -11.91 8.13
N PHE A 41 -10.18 -11.57 7.17
CA PHE A 41 -9.26 -10.45 7.35
C PHE A 41 -9.97 -9.11 7.10
N LEU A 42 -9.93 -8.24 8.10
CA LEU A 42 -10.48 -6.89 8.05
C LEU A 42 -9.34 -5.86 7.89
N PRO A 43 -9.22 -5.21 6.72
CA PRO A 43 -8.23 -4.13 6.54
C PRO A 43 -8.54 -2.97 7.48
N VAL A 44 -7.55 -2.56 8.26
CA VAL A 44 -7.62 -1.40 9.18
C VAL A 44 -6.48 -0.47 8.83
N LEU A 45 -6.81 0.66 8.21
CA LEU A 45 -5.86 1.65 7.73
C LEU A 45 -5.78 2.81 8.70
N GLY A 46 -4.58 3.24 9.02
CA GLY A 46 -4.34 4.34 9.95
C GLY A 46 -2.92 4.85 9.91
N SER A 47 -2.41 5.39 10.98
CA SER A 47 -1.06 5.95 11.11
C SER A 47 -0.37 5.42 12.38
N SER A 48 0.15 6.31 13.23
CA SER A 48 0.86 5.94 14.46
C SER A 48 0.03 5.15 15.47
N GLU A 49 -1.29 5.28 15.44
CA GLU A 49 -2.22 4.51 16.27
C GLU A 49 -2.18 3.00 15.99
N MET A 50 -1.67 2.60 14.81
CA MET A 50 -1.50 1.18 14.46
C MET A 50 -0.31 0.51 15.16
N GLU A 51 0.60 1.30 15.73
CA GLU A 51 1.76 0.79 16.49
C GLU A 51 1.57 0.89 18.01
N HIS A 52 0.61 1.69 18.47
CA HIS A 52 0.40 1.93 19.88
C HIS A 52 -0.48 0.84 20.49
N VAL A 53 0.16 -0.18 21.06
CA VAL A 53 -0.52 -1.37 21.58
C VAL A 53 -1.02 -1.10 23.01
N ASP A 54 -2.32 -1.05 23.15
CA ASP A 54 -3.03 -1.04 24.43
C ASP A 54 -4.20 -2.03 24.42
N SER A 55 -5.00 -2.06 25.48
CA SER A 55 -6.16 -2.96 25.59
C SER A 55 -7.27 -2.71 24.56
N PHE A 56 -7.28 -1.53 23.95
CA PHE A 56 -8.24 -1.12 22.92
C PHE A 56 -7.67 -1.25 21.49
N HIS A 57 -6.38 -1.58 21.39
CA HIS A 57 -5.76 -1.80 20.08
C HIS A 57 -6.53 -2.88 19.32
N PRO A 58 -6.81 -2.71 18.02
CA PRO A 58 -7.64 -3.65 17.25
C PRO A 58 -7.20 -5.11 17.39
N SER A 59 -5.90 -5.39 17.34
CA SER A 59 -5.39 -6.76 17.46
C SER A 59 -5.63 -7.37 18.85
N ALA A 60 -5.54 -6.57 19.93
CA ALA A 60 -5.82 -7.02 21.29
C ALA A 60 -7.31 -7.22 21.51
N TYR A 61 -8.12 -6.24 21.08
CA TYR A 61 -9.57 -6.26 21.24
C TYR A 61 -10.22 -7.45 20.51
N PHE A 62 -9.91 -7.64 19.23
CA PHE A 62 -10.48 -8.73 18.43
C PHE A 62 -9.97 -10.12 18.84
N LYS A 63 -8.79 -10.20 19.44
CA LYS A 63 -8.30 -11.44 20.06
C LYS A 63 -9.10 -11.81 21.31
N LYS A 64 -9.44 -10.81 22.13
CA LYS A 64 -10.19 -11.00 23.37
C LYS A 64 -11.67 -11.24 23.10
N TYR A 65 -12.25 -10.48 22.18
CA TYR A 65 -13.68 -10.54 21.83
C TYR A 65 -13.81 -11.06 20.41
N ASN A 66 -13.95 -12.39 20.27
CA ASN A 66 -14.07 -13.02 18.96
C ASN A 66 -15.29 -12.48 18.20
N SER A 67 -15.04 -11.60 17.23
CA SER A 67 -16.05 -10.95 16.39
C SER A 67 -16.11 -11.53 14.97
N GLY A 68 -15.37 -12.62 14.70
CA GLY A 68 -15.28 -13.24 13.39
C GLY A 68 -14.36 -12.51 12.40
N PHE A 69 -13.57 -11.53 12.89
CA PHE A 69 -12.59 -10.82 12.05
C PHE A 69 -11.19 -10.84 12.67
N THR A 70 -10.19 -10.97 11.79
CA THR A 70 -8.78 -10.73 12.12
C THR A 70 -8.39 -9.37 11.51
N PRO A 71 -8.09 -8.33 12.33
CA PRO A 71 -7.68 -7.05 11.81
C PRO A 71 -6.33 -7.16 11.09
N PHE A 72 -6.27 -6.66 9.87
CA PHE A 72 -5.03 -6.53 9.10
C PHE A 72 -4.61 -5.06 9.14
N LEU A 73 -3.61 -4.78 9.98
CA LEU A 73 -3.18 -3.41 10.26
C LEU A 73 -2.32 -2.86 9.12
N VAL A 74 -2.63 -1.65 8.69
CA VAL A 74 -1.89 -0.93 7.65
C VAL A 74 -1.69 0.51 8.08
N GLY A 75 -0.47 0.85 8.34
CA GLY A 75 -0.08 2.19 8.75
C GLY A 75 1.04 2.17 9.77
N GLN A 76 1.75 3.27 9.82
CA GLN A 76 2.85 3.53 10.75
C GLN A 76 3.00 5.04 10.92
N PRO A 77 3.75 5.53 11.92
CA PRO A 77 3.94 6.96 12.11
C PRO A 77 4.40 7.67 10.84
N GLY A 78 3.66 8.70 10.43
CA GLY A 78 3.96 9.49 9.23
C GLY A 78 3.23 9.04 7.96
N THR A 79 2.47 7.96 7.99
CA THR A 79 1.56 7.62 6.88
C THR A 79 0.34 8.52 6.87
N THR A 80 -0.07 8.95 5.69
CA THR A 80 -1.25 9.80 5.49
C THR A 80 -2.10 9.32 4.30
N THR A 81 -2.99 10.17 3.85
CA THR A 81 -3.93 9.89 2.77
C THR A 81 -3.24 9.42 1.48
N LEU A 82 -2.08 9.96 1.12
CA LEU A 82 -1.36 9.58 -0.11
C LEU A 82 -0.88 8.13 -0.05
N THR A 83 -0.26 7.75 1.07
CA THR A 83 0.19 6.38 1.31
C THR A 83 -0.97 5.41 1.19
N HIS A 84 -2.09 5.70 1.86
CA HIS A 84 -3.28 4.86 1.81
C HIS A 84 -3.94 4.80 0.44
N PHE A 85 -3.89 5.90 -0.31
CA PHE A 85 -4.38 5.90 -1.70
C PHE A 85 -3.61 4.89 -2.54
N PHE A 86 -2.28 4.95 -2.54
CA PHE A 86 -1.46 4.01 -3.30
C PHE A 86 -1.61 2.57 -2.82
N TYR A 87 -1.67 2.39 -1.50
CA TYR A 87 -1.94 1.09 -0.90
C TYR A 87 -3.26 0.49 -1.39
N MET A 88 -4.38 1.20 -1.20
CA MET A 88 -5.71 0.70 -1.61
C MET A 88 -5.79 0.47 -3.12
N ASN A 89 -5.18 1.35 -3.92
CA ASN A 89 -5.12 1.19 -5.36
C ASN A 89 -4.39 -0.10 -5.76
N SER A 90 -3.32 -0.47 -5.05
CA SER A 90 -2.52 -1.67 -5.35
C SER A 90 -3.31 -2.98 -5.15
N VAL A 91 -4.32 -2.98 -4.27
CA VAL A 91 -5.16 -4.14 -3.91
C VAL A 91 -6.66 -3.86 -4.15
N ALA A 92 -6.97 -2.96 -5.07
CA ALA A 92 -8.34 -2.48 -5.30
C ALA A 92 -9.32 -3.62 -5.67
N ASN A 93 -8.86 -4.62 -6.42
CA ASN A 93 -9.68 -5.76 -6.80
C ASN A 93 -10.06 -6.63 -5.60
N GLU A 94 -9.12 -6.82 -4.68
CA GLU A 94 -9.29 -7.62 -3.47
C GLU A 94 -10.15 -6.88 -2.43
N LEU A 95 -10.15 -5.54 -2.46
CA LEU A 95 -10.99 -4.71 -1.59
C LEU A 95 -12.43 -4.53 -2.09
N LYS A 96 -12.71 -4.93 -3.33
CA LYS A 96 -14.05 -4.78 -3.91
C LYS A 96 -15.09 -5.56 -3.09
N ASN A 97 -16.17 -4.88 -2.67
CA ASN A 97 -17.23 -5.43 -1.82
C ASN A 97 -16.75 -5.91 -0.43
N ARG A 98 -15.63 -5.36 0.04
CA ARG A 98 -15.08 -5.68 1.38
C ARG A 98 -15.36 -4.56 2.36
N LYS A 99 -15.44 -4.93 3.64
CA LYS A 99 -15.40 -3.95 4.73
C LYS A 99 -13.96 -3.50 4.93
N VAL A 100 -13.77 -2.19 5.10
CA VAL A 100 -12.48 -1.56 5.39
C VAL A 100 -12.71 -0.56 6.52
N VAL A 101 -11.84 -0.55 7.51
CA VAL A 101 -11.81 0.50 8.52
C VAL A 101 -10.72 1.49 8.12
N PHE A 102 -11.07 2.77 8.06
CA PHE A 102 -10.12 3.82 7.72
C PHE A 102 -10.13 4.88 8.83
N VAL A 103 -9.07 4.89 9.64
CA VAL A 103 -8.87 5.87 10.71
C VAL A 103 -8.24 7.11 10.10
N ILE A 104 -8.99 8.21 10.08
CA ILE A 104 -8.57 9.47 9.48
C ILE A 104 -8.21 10.46 10.60
N SER A 105 -6.97 10.95 10.57
CA SER A 105 -6.51 11.97 11.51
C SER A 105 -6.63 13.38 10.91
N PRO A 106 -7.20 14.36 11.63
CA PRO A 106 -7.29 15.76 11.17
C PRO A 106 -5.93 16.38 10.81
N GLN A 107 -4.86 15.95 11.46
CA GLN A 107 -3.49 16.43 11.18
C GLN A 107 -2.99 16.11 9.76
N TRP A 108 -3.60 15.14 9.06
CA TRP A 108 -3.27 14.84 7.67
C TRP A 108 -3.66 15.96 6.69
N PHE A 109 -4.55 16.86 7.12
CA PHE A 109 -5.09 17.96 6.31
C PHE A 109 -4.41 19.31 6.62
N SER A 110 -3.09 19.27 6.88
CA SER A 110 -2.32 20.48 7.11
C SER A 110 -2.18 21.34 5.85
N LYS A 111 -1.91 22.65 6.03
CA LYS A 111 -1.65 23.56 4.90
C LYS A 111 -0.43 23.15 4.06
N GLN A 112 0.52 22.46 4.65
CA GLN A 112 1.73 21.97 3.98
C GLN A 112 1.40 20.79 3.03
N GLY A 113 0.27 20.11 3.27
CA GLY A 113 -0.09 18.91 2.53
C GLY A 113 0.92 17.78 2.73
N ILE A 114 1.01 16.91 1.75
CA ILE A 114 1.93 15.77 1.75
C ILE A 114 3.36 16.26 1.50
N VAL A 115 4.29 15.80 2.31
CA VAL A 115 5.70 16.19 2.24
C VAL A 115 6.55 15.13 1.51
N GLU A 116 7.69 15.55 0.99
CA GLU A 116 8.62 14.70 0.24
C GLU A 116 9.05 13.45 1.01
N SER A 117 9.28 13.58 2.32
CA SER A 117 9.67 12.47 3.18
C SER A 117 8.60 11.39 3.26
N GLU A 118 7.33 11.74 3.24
CA GLU A 118 6.23 10.77 3.24
C GLU A 118 6.26 9.93 1.95
N LEU A 119 6.34 10.58 0.78
CA LEU A 119 6.44 9.86 -0.49
C LEU A 119 7.63 8.90 -0.50
N LYS A 120 8.81 9.37 -0.07
CA LYS A 120 10.04 8.58 -0.06
C LYS A 120 10.00 7.39 0.90
N ASN A 121 9.38 7.58 2.06
CA ASN A 121 9.44 6.60 3.13
C ASN A 121 8.28 5.59 3.09
N PHE A 122 7.15 5.93 2.48
CA PHE A 122 5.92 5.14 2.62
C PHE A 122 5.23 4.78 1.30
N VAL A 123 5.70 5.30 0.16
CA VAL A 123 5.14 4.94 -1.15
C VAL A 123 6.21 4.25 -1.98
N SER A 124 5.96 3.01 -2.36
CA SER A 124 6.89 2.27 -3.20
C SER A 124 6.75 2.65 -4.68
N LYS A 125 7.84 2.52 -5.42
CA LYS A 125 7.79 2.69 -6.88
C LYS A 125 6.83 1.67 -7.52
N GLY A 126 6.74 0.47 -6.98
CA GLY A 126 5.80 -0.55 -7.46
C GLY A 126 4.34 -0.12 -7.36
N GLU A 127 3.97 0.58 -6.28
CA GLU A 127 2.63 1.14 -6.12
C GLU A 127 2.37 2.27 -7.11
N ILE A 128 3.36 3.14 -7.35
CA ILE A 128 3.24 4.19 -8.37
C ILE A 128 3.08 3.58 -9.76
N TYR A 129 3.89 2.59 -10.13
CA TYR A 129 3.75 1.88 -11.41
C TYR A 129 2.40 1.15 -11.54
N GLY A 130 1.89 0.59 -10.43
CA GLY A 130 0.56 -0.01 -10.38
C GLY A 130 -0.53 0.99 -10.72
N TRP A 131 -0.47 2.17 -10.11
CA TRP A 131 -1.41 3.26 -10.40
C TRP A 131 -1.26 3.78 -11.84
N LEU A 132 -0.04 4.04 -12.31
CA LEU A 132 0.21 4.52 -13.68
C LEU A 132 -0.36 3.58 -14.75
N LYS A 133 -0.33 2.28 -14.49
CA LYS A 133 -0.86 1.27 -15.42
C LYS A 133 -2.37 1.36 -15.60
N GLU A 134 -3.09 1.68 -14.51
CA GLU A 134 -4.56 1.70 -14.48
C GLU A 134 -5.13 3.13 -14.58
N ALA A 135 -4.27 4.16 -14.59
CA ALA A 135 -4.69 5.56 -14.56
C ALA A 135 -5.50 5.96 -15.80
N ASP A 136 -6.71 6.45 -15.58
CA ASP A 136 -7.53 7.07 -16.65
C ASP A 136 -7.10 8.52 -16.88
N PRO A 137 -6.53 8.85 -18.07
CA PRO A 137 -6.07 10.21 -18.36
C PRO A 137 -7.21 11.24 -18.43
N LYS A 138 -8.47 10.80 -18.56
CA LYS A 138 -9.64 11.68 -18.60
C LYS A 138 -10.15 12.03 -17.21
N ALA A 139 -9.80 11.26 -16.19
CA ALA A 139 -10.25 11.50 -14.82
C ALA A 139 -9.56 12.73 -14.22
N ASN A 140 -10.34 13.65 -13.66
CA ASN A 140 -9.79 14.84 -12.99
C ASN A 140 -8.90 14.47 -11.80
N THR A 141 -9.22 13.41 -11.06
CA THR A 141 -8.42 12.89 -9.95
C THR A 141 -7.03 12.45 -10.41
N THR A 142 -6.94 11.77 -11.55
CA THR A 142 -5.66 11.40 -12.18
C THR A 142 -4.82 12.62 -12.50
N THR A 143 -5.43 13.62 -13.15
CA THR A 143 -4.74 14.87 -13.51
C THR A 143 -4.23 15.61 -12.27
N GLN A 144 -5.06 15.73 -11.23
CA GLN A 144 -4.69 16.43 -10.00
C GLN A 144 -3.57 15.70 -9.26
N LEU A 145 -3.66 14.38 -9.15
CA LEU A 145 -2.63 13.57 -8.50
C LEU A 145 -1.31 13.64 -9.27
N ALA A 146 -1.34 13.53 -10.60
CA ALA A 146 -0.15 13.65 -11.43
C ALA A 146 0.54 15.01 -11.24
N LYS A 147 -0.21 16.11 -11.27
CA LYS A 147 0.30 17.46 -10.99
C LYS A 147 0.89 17.58 -9.59
N HIS A 148 0.27 16.92 -8.60
CA HIS A 148 0.79 16.93 -7.24
C HIS A 148 2.11 16.17 -7.13
N LEU A 149 2.19 14.96 -7.72
CA LEU A 149 3.38 14.12 -7.70
C LEU A 149 4.58 14.78 -8.44
N LEU A 150 4.34 15.52 -9.52
CA LEU A 150 5.39 16.27 -10.23
C LEU A 150 6.10 17.33 -9.38
N ARG A 151 5.53 17.71 -8.23
CA ARG A 151 6.16 18.66 -7.29
C ARG A 151 7.28 18.03 -6.48
N PHE A 152 7.32 16.70 -6.36
CA PHE A 152 8.31 15.99 -5.58
C PHE A 152 9.64 15.84 -6.34
N ARG A 153 10.72 16.29 -5.70
CA ARG A 153 12.06 16.26 -6.29
C ARG A 153 12.56 14.84 -6.50
N SER A 154 12.20 13.92 -5.59
CA SER A 154 12.61 12.52 -5.65
C SER A 154 12.11 11.79 -6.90
N LEU A 155 11.01 12.23 -7.49
CA LEU A 155 10.48 11.62 -8.71
C LEU A 155 11.15 12.14 -9.99
N LYS A 156 11.89 13.26 -9.94
CA LYS A 156 12.56 13.82 -11.12
C LYS A 156 13.63 12.90 -11.70
N SER A 157 14.29 12.13 -10.85
CA SER A 157 15.30 11.15 -11.28
C SER A 157 14.68 9.84 -11.79
N GLU A 158 13.38 9.65 -11.62
CA GLU A 158 12.64 8.46 -12.06
C GLU A 158 12.02 8.71 -13.44
N GLU A 159 12.82 8.73 -14.47
CA GLU A 159 12.44 9.19 -15.81
C GLU A 159 11.12 8.59 -16.32
N THR A 160 10.92 7.28 -16.19
CA THR A 160 9.68 6.62 -16.62
C THR A 160 8.46 7.12 -15.87
N ILE A 161 8.57 7.28 -14.55
CA ILE A 161 7.49 7.80 -13.71
C ILE A 161 7.23 9.26 -14.09
N TYR A 162 8.28 10.08 -14.08
CA TYR A 162 8.17 11.52 -14.31
C TYR A 162 7.52 11.85 -15.66
N ASN A 163 8.02 11.26 -16.76
CA ASN A 163 7.46 11.47 -18.10
C ASN A 163 6.03 10.95 -18.24
N SER A 164 5.66 9.90 -17.48
CA SER A 164 4.29 9.40 -17.44
C SER A 164 3.36 10.38 -16.70
N LEU A 165 3.84 10.95 -15.59
CA LEU A 165 3.10 11.96 -14.82
C LEU A 165 2.86 13.23 -15.63
N GLU A 166 3.84 13.72 -16.40
CA GLU A 166 3.67 14.89 -17.26
C GLU A 166 2.53 14.68 -18.26
N ARG A 167 2.47 13.53 -18.90
CA ARG A 167 1.38 13.22 -19.83
C ARG A 167 0.01 13.20 -19.16
N LEU A 168 -0.08 12.53 -17.98
CA LEU A 168 -1.35 12.48 -17.24
C LEU A 168 -1.77 13.86 -16.69
N ALA A 169 -0.81 14.69 -16.29
CA ALA A 169 -1.07 16.08 -15.89
C ALA A 169 -1.65 16.92 -17.03
N ASP A 170 -1.30 16.60 -18.28
CA ASP A 170 -1.83 17.21 -19.51
C ASP A 170 -3.08 16.51 -20.06
N LYS A 171 -3.67 15.57 -19.31
CA LYS A 171 -4.80 14.74 -19.75
C LYS A 171 -4.50 13.90 -21.01
N LYS A 172 -3.23 13.60 -21.28
CA LYS A 172 -2.79 12.78 -22.41
C LYS A 172 -2.60 11.34 -21.97
N PRO A 173 -3.02 10.33 -22.75
CA PRO A 173 -2.76 8.92 -22.44
C PRO A 173 -1.26 8.62 -22.55
N LEU A 174 -0.78 7.65 -21.81
CA LEU A 174 0.56 7.13 -21.97
C LEU A 174 0.76 6.60 -23.37
N THR A 175 1.95 6.79 -23.95
CA THR A 175 2.33 6.19 -25.23
C THR A 175 2.43 4.67 -25.11
N THR A 176 2.43 3.95 -26.23
CA THR A 176 2.60 2.49 -26.23
C THR A 176 3.91 2.08 -25.55
N LEU A 177 5.00 2.78 -25.83
CA LEU A 177 6.29 2.53 -25.19
C LEU A 177 6.22 2.75 -23.67
N GLN A 178 5.65 3.87 -23.22
CA GLN A 178 5.47 4.13 -21.79
C GLN A 178 4.62 3.07 -21.10
N LYS A 179 3.52 2.63 -21.71
CA LYS A 179 2.69 1.53 -21.17
C LYS A 179 3.48 0.24 -21.02
N MET A 180 4.31 -0.12 -22.02
CA MET A 180 5.16 -1.30 -21.94
C MET A 180 6.21 -1.16 -20.84
N THR A 181 6.89 -0.02 -20.75
CA THR A 181 7.91 0.23 -19.72
C THR A 181 7.30 0.23 -18.31
N VAL A 182 6.15 0.87 -18.12
CA VAL A 182 5.40 0.84 -16.86
C VAL A 182 5.02 -0.58 -16.46
N ALA A 183 4.52 -1.38 -17.41
CA ALA A 183 4.15 -2.77 -17.15
C ALA A 183 5.38 -3.63 -16.77
N THR A 184 6.50 -3.45 -17.46
CA THR A 184 7.76 -4.18 -17.18
C THR A 184 8.30 -3.83 -15.79
N ASN A 185 8.36 -2.53 -15.46
CA ASN A 185 8.81 -2.07 -14.14
C ASN A 185 7.89 -2.55 -13.02
N LEU A 186 6.57 -2.55 -13.23
CA LEU A 186 5.63 -3.10 -12.27
C LEU A 186 5.88 -4.59 -12.02
N GLN A 187 6.17 -5.38 -13.08
CA GLN A 187 6.51 -6.80 -12.93
C GLN A 187 7.79 -7.01 -12.13
N PHE A 188 8.81 -6.17 -12.37
CA PHE A 188 10.06 -6.19 -11.62
C PHE A 188 9.81 -5.95 -10.13
N TRP A 189 9.14 -4.87 -9.76
CA TRP A 189 8.83 -4.53 -8.38
C TRP A 189 7.96 -5.58 -7.67
N ARG A 190 7.02 -6.20 -8.39
CA ARG A 190 6.22 -7.31 -7.84
C ARG A 190 7.06 -8.56 -7.55
N LYS A 191 8.07 -8.84 -8.36
CA LYS A 191 9.00 -9.95 -8.11
C LYS A 191 9.89 -9.67 -6.91
N GLU A 192 10.40 -8.44 -6.78
CA GLU A 192 11.16 -8.03 -5.58
C GLU A 192 10.31 -8.14 -4.32
N ASP A 193 9.09 -7.61 -4.33
CA ASP A 193 8.16 -7.71 -3.21
C ASP A 193 7.90 -9.17 -2.79
N LEU A 194 7.78 -10.07 -3.76
CA LEU A 194 7.63 -11.50 -3.51
C LEU A 194 8.86 -12.11 -2.84
N LEU A 195 10.06 -11.75 -3.29
CA LEU A 195 11.31 -12.20 -2.68
C LEU A 195 11.43 -11.71 -1.24
N PHE A 196 11.18 -10.42 -0.99
CA PHE A 196 11.18 -9.86 0.37
C PHE A 196 10.11 -10.50 1.26
N SER A 197 8.93 -10.77 0.72
CA SER A 197 7.86 -11.50 1.43
C SER A 197 8.33 -12.89 1.88
N SER A 198 9.14 -13.56 1.07
CA SER A 198 9.68 -14.88 1.42
C SER A 198 10.69 -14.83 2.55
N VAL A 199 11.48 -13.78 2.62
CA VAL A 199 12.50 -13.58 3.67
C VAL A 199 11.84 -13.10 4.97
N SER A 200 10.91 -12.15 4.89
CA SER A 200 10.26 -11.55 6.06
C SER A 200 9.38 -12.52 6.84
N GLN A 201 8.91 -13.62 6.24
CA GLN A 201 8.21 -14.67 6.99
C GLN A 201 9.06 -15.29 8.11
N PHE A 202 10.39 -15.20 8.03
CA PHE A 202 11.31 -15.67 9.07
C PHE A 202 11.62 -14.60 10.12
N THR A 203 11.36 -13.34 9.84
CA THR A 203 11.74 -12.19 10.68
C THR A 203 10.55 -11.43 11.28
N ALA A 204 9.32 -11.69 10.81
CA ALA A 204 8.13 -11.05 11.34
C ALA A 204 7.92 -11.43 12.81
N GLN A 205 8.23 -10.52 13.72
CA GLN A 205 7.88 -10.66 15.13
C GLN A 205 6.48 -10.11 15.33
N PRO A 206 5.55 -10.86 15.94
CA PRO A 206 4.28 -10.30 16.34
C PRO A 206 4.53 -9.17 17.34
N LEU A 207 3.77 -8.07 17.22
CA LEU A 207 3.71 -7.06 18.27
C LEU A 207 3.47 -7.80 19.59
N GLY A 208 4.38 -7.62 20.57
CA GLY A 208 4.34 -8.31 21.86
C GLY A 208 3.08 -7.93 22.64
N LEU A 209 1.98 -8.59 22.30
CA LEU A 209 0.74 -8.53 23.06
C LEU A 209 0.95 -9.40 24.30
N THR A 210 1.56 -8.85 25.35
CA THR A 210 1.41 -9.41 26.69
C THR A 210 -0.05 -9.32 27.10
N PRO A 211 -0.64 -10.39 27.64
CA PRO A 211 -2.02 -10.41 28.08
C PRO A 211 -2.30 -9.42 29.20
#